data_1c3759e957c5db1abe2ba5bc1efe1c5a
#
_entry.id   1c3759e957c5db1abe2ba5bc1efe1c5a
#
_cell.length_a   1.000
_cell.length_b   1.000
_cell.length_c   1.000
_cell.angle_alpha   90.00
_cell.angle_beta   90.00
_cell.angle_gamma   90.00
#
_symmetry.space_group_name_H-M   'P 1'
#
loop_
_entity.id
_entity.type
_entity.pdbx_description
1 polymer ?
#
loop_
_entity_poly.entity_id
_entity_poly.type
_entity_poly.pdbx_seq_one_letter_code
_entity_poly.pdbx_strand_id
1 'polypeptide(L)'
;MLTYQNSFKKPIFAAFYRNTLPHMKTKIAVAKGDGIGPEIMAAVLRIFEAANVQLDYEYVEMGKSYFDAGHSTGMTAAAKETIERLGLLFKGPMETPKGKGVKSINVTARKTWNTYANQRDFRSLNGVDTVFSKAGIPINLTIVRENIEDTYGGIEHLLTNDVAVGRRIITRPGSAQVIRYAFEMARRKGYTKLACGHKANIMKLTDGLFLETFNEIAKEYPDIESSDIIVDDLCMKLVSRPEMFQAIVLTNLQGDIVSDLCAGLVGGLGFAPSANIGDNISIFEAVHGTAPDIAGRGIANPTALLLSGILMLRYLGFTTAAATIENALLYTLEQGIHTGDFGDKRTEAANTEVFSDAIIGNLGKLPGKDAVIAQPDMEVKANHDHPLKNKLTVSSTVSEEMVGVDVFVESNQQPNELAALAQRKQTDTFQLVMISNRGTQVWPTGSIFTELVNEYRIRFEKKDGTTITQKEILHIAADLSEDFKVCSVEFLMKFDGKIGYTLAQGQ
;
A
#
# COMPACT_ATOMS: atom_id res chain seq x y z
N MET A 1 -12.81 38.84 17.76
CA MET A 1 -13.72 38.23 18.77
C MET A 1 -15.03 37.89 18.08
N LEU A 2 -15.22 36.66 17.72
CA LEU A 2 -16.50 36.08 17.33
C LEU A 2 -16.44 34.62 17.73
N THR A 3 -17.14 34.33 18.80
CA THR A 3 -17.29 33.04 19.45
C THR A 3 -18.26 32.18 18.66
N TYR A 4 -17.80 31.03 18.15
CA TYR A 4 -18.69 29.97 17.67
C TYR A 4 -18.98 29.00 18.82
N GLN A 5 -20.22 29.03 19.28
CA GLN A 5 -20.77 28.05 20.22
C GLN A 5 -21.12 26.76 19.46
N ASN A 6 -20.45 25.67 19.80
CA ASN A 6 -20.81 24.31 19.43
C ASN A 6 -22.00 23.85 20.27
N SER A 7 -23.15 23.64 19.67
CA SER A 7 -24.29 22.94 20.26
C SER A 7 -24.28 21.47 19.81
N PHE A 8 -23.66 20.59 20.57
CA PHE A 8 -23.88 19.15 20.48
C PHE A 8 -25.23 18.80 21.08
N LYS A 9 -26.23 18.54 20.24
CA LYS A 9 -27.46 17.84 20.65
C LYS A 9 -27.19 16.33 20.60
N LYS A 10 -27.20 15.69 21.76
CA LYS A 10 -27.27 14.23 21.93
C LYS A 10 -28.65 13.76 21.42
N PRO A 11 -28.75 12.72 20.61
CA PRO A 11 -30.02 12.02 20.45
C PRO A 11 -30.18 11.02 21.58
N ILE A 12 -31.24 11.22 22.34
CA ILE A 12 -31.78 10.33 23.37
C ILE A 12 -32.67 9.29 22.69
N PHE A 13 -32.43 8.00 22.99
CA PHE A 13 -33.33 6.87 22.91
C PHE A 13 -34.13 6.58 21.61
N ALA A 14 -33.66 5.53 20.89
CA ALA A 14 -34.56 4.60 20.23
C ALA A 14 -34.04 3.16 20.36
N ALA A 15 -34.05 2.66 21.58
CA ALA A 15 -34.09 1.23 21.83
C ALA A 15 -35.58 0.86 21.94
N PHE A 16 -36.11 0.18 20.93
CA PHE A 16 -37.28 -0.70 20.92
C PHE A 16 -37.87 -0.69 19.50
N TYR A 17 -37.48 -1.67 18.68
CA TYR A 17 -38.23 -2.36 17.64
C TYR A 17 -37.25 -3.13 16.74
N ARG A 18 -36.69 -4.19 17.31
CA ARG A 18 -36.02 -5.24 16.51
C ARG A 18 -36.75 -6.56 16.72
N ASN A 19 -37.93 -6.70 16.13
CA ASN A 19 -38.54 -7.99 15.87
C ASN A 19 -39.70 -7.78 14.89
N THR A 20 -39.45 -8.03 13.58
CA THR A 20 -40.41 -8.44 12.55
C THR A 20 -40.12 -7.98 11.12
N LEU A 21 -38.89 -7.59 10.78
CA LEU A 21 -38.53 -7.56 9.37
C LEU A 21 -37.64 -8.76 9.07
N PRO A 22 -37.82 -9.47 7.95
CA PRO A 22 -36.88 -10.49 7.53
C PRO A 22 -35.52 -9.79 7.41
N HIS A 23 -34.49 -10.33 8.12
CA HIS A 23 -33.13 -9.81 8.05
C HIS A 23 -32.69 -9.86 6.58
N MET A 24 -32.67 -8.73 5.89
CA MET A 24 -32.14 -8.66 4.54
C MET A 24 -30.65 -8.97 4.64
N LYS A 25 -30.21 -10.00 3.91
CA LYS A 25 -28.81 -10.36 3.83
C LYS A 25 -28.01 -9.21 3.23
N THR A 26 -26.83 -8.93 3.79
CA THR A 26 -25.91 -7.94 3.24
C THR A 26 -25.29 -8.45 1.94
N LYS A 27 -25.49 -7.73 0.84
CA LYS A 27 -24.93 -8.11 -0.47
C LYS A 27 -23.49 -7.68 -0.60
N ILE A 28 -22.65 -8.59 -1.10
CA ILE A 28 -21.24 -8.33 -1.41
C ILE A 28 -20.88 -8.86 -2.81
N ALA A 29 -19.93 -8.19 -3.49
CA ALA A 29 -19.35 -8.73 -4.71
C ALA A 29 -18.28 -9.78 -4.36
N VAL A 30 -18.29 -10.92 -5.09
CA VAL A 30 -17.33 -12.00 -4.89
C VAL A 30 -16.66 -12.35 -6.20
N ALA A 31 -15.31 -12.24 -6.25
CA ALA A 31 -14.49 -12.74 -7.36
C ALA A 31 -13.70 -13.97 -6.92
N LYS A 32 -13.89 -15.11 -7.58
CA LYS A 32 -13.23 -16.36 -7.19
C LYS A 32 -11.70 -16.29 -7.31
N GLY A 33 -11.19 -15.48 -8.25
CA GLY A 33 -9.76 -15.35 -8.52
C GLY A 33 -9.21 -16.47 -9.40
N ASP A 34 -7.87 -16.47 -9.52
CA ASP A 34 -7.12 -17.41 -10.37
C ASP A 34 -6.39 -18.47 -9.52
N GLY A 35 -5.88 -19.51 -10.16
CA GLY A 35 -5.08 -20.55 -9.51
C GLY A 35 -5.80 -21.25 -8.38
N ILE A 36 -5.28 -21.14 -7.14
CA ILE A 36 -5.93 -21.70 -5.93
C ILE A 36 -7.17 -20.92 -5.50
N GLY A 37 -7.43 -19.75 -6.10
CA GLY A 37 -8.53 -18.87 -5.72
C GLY A 37 -9.89 -19.53 -5.61
N PRO A 38 -10.38 -20.28 -6.64
CA PRO A 38 -11.67 -20.93 -6.61
C PRO A 38 -11.85 -21.92 -5.45
N GLU A 39 -10.82 -22.74 -5.13
CA GLU A 39 -10.90 -23.73 -4.06
C GLU A 39 -10.91 -23.09 -2.67
N ILE A 40 -10.02 -22.11 -2.41
CA ILE A 40 -9.98 -21.44 -1.11
C ILE A 40 -11.20 -20.53 -0.88
N MET A 41 -11.72 -19.90 -1.94
CA MET A 41 -12.96 -19.12 -1.86
C MET A 41 -14.16 -20.01 -1.51
N ALA A 42 -14.30 -21.15 -2.18
CA ALA A 42 -15.37 -22.10 -1.87
C ALA A 42 -15.29 -22.59 -0.41
N ALA A 43 -14.09 -22.88 0.08
CA ALA A 43 -13.84 -23.28 1.46
C ALA A 43 -14.28 -22.19 2.46
N VAL A 44 -13.89 -20.93 2.23
CA VAL A 44 -14.24 -19.80 3.11
C VAL A 44 -15.75 -19.53 3.11
N LEU A 45 -16.39 -19.53 1.93
CA LEU A 45 -17.84 -19.29 1.85
C LEU A 45 -18.65 -20.40 2.53
N ARG A 46 -18.20 -21.68 2.47
CA ARG A 46 -18.80 -22.79 3.25
C ARG A 46 -18.70 -22.56 4.75
N ILE A 47 -17.57 -22.05 5.25
CA ILE A 47 -17.40 -21.72 6.68
C ILE A 47 -18.36 -20.59 7.07
N PHE A 48 -18.53 -19.57 6.24
CA PHE A 48 -19.47 -18.47 6.49
C PHE A 48 -20.93 -18.96 6.52
N GLU A 49 -21.30 -19.85 5.60
CA GLU A 49 -22.62 -20.46 5.57
C GLU A 49 -22.90 -21.31 6.83
N ALA A 50 -21.94 -22.16 7.22
CA ALA A 50 -22.05 -22.98 8.43
C ALA A 50 -22.13 -22.13 9.72
N ALA A 51 -21.46 -20.96 9.74
CA ALA A 51 -21.56 -19.98 10.83
C ALA A 51 -22.83 -19.10 10.75
N ASN A 52 -23.73 -19.36 9.79
CA ASN A 52 -24.97 -18.61 9.55
C ASN A 52 -24.78 -17.11 9.35
N VAL A 53 -23.68 -16.72 8.67
CA VAL A 53 -23.42 -15.31 8.35
C VAL A 53 -24.47 -14.83 7.34
N GLN A 54 -25.09 -13.69 7.62
CA GLN A 54 -26.18 -13.14 6.81
C GLN A 54 -25.63 -12.36 5.60
N LEU A 55 -24.96 -13.05 4.67
CA LEU A 55 -24.42 -12.51 3.42
C LEU A 55 -25.17 -13.08 2.21
N ASP A 56 -25.26 -12.27 1.16
CA ASP A 56 -25.71 -12.64 -0.18
C ASP A 56 -24.60 -12.29 -1.18
N TYR A 57 -24.28 -13.23 -2.07
CA TYR A 57 -23.10 -13.14 -2.93
C TYR A 57 -23.50 -12.83 -4.37
N GLU A 58 -23.02 -11.70 -4.89
CA GLU A 58 -23.07 -11.41 -6.32
C GLU A 58 -21.69 -11.72 -6.94
N TYR A 59 -21.62 -12.82 -7.70
CA TYR A 59 -20.35 -13.21 -8.33
C TYR A 59 -20.01 -12.32 -9.49
N VAL A 60 -18.75 -11.87 -9.55
CA VAL A 60 -18.23 -10.97 -10.56
C VAL A 60 -17.08 -11.63 -11.34
N GLU A 61 -17.03 -11.28 -12.62
CA GLU A 61 -16.09 -11.81 -13.58
C GLU A 61 -14.82 -10.98 -13.60
N MET A 62 -13.76 -11.54 -12.98
CA MET A 62 -12.50 -10.86 -12.76
C MET A 62 -11.35 -11.88 -12.68
N GLY A 63 -10.17 -11.55 -13.23
CA GLY A 63 -8.98 -12.39 -13.23
C GLY A 63 -8.28 -12.47 -14.58
N LYS A 64 -7.27 -13.34 -14.66
CA LYS A 64 -6.43 -13.52 -15.85
C LYS A 64 -7.22 -13.96 -17.09
N SER A 65 -8.17 -14.87 -16.94
CA SER A 65 -8.98 -15.36 -18.06
C SER A 65 -9.74 -14.23 -18.78
N TYR A 66 -10.22 -13.24 -18.03
CA TYR A 66 -10.90 -12.07 -18.61
C TYR A 66 -9.91 -11.08 -19.22
N PHE A 67 -8.73 -10.95 -18.64
CA PHE A 67 -7.64 -10.20 -19.27
C PHE A 67 -7.26 -10.81 -20.62
N ASP A 68 -7.06 -12.12 -20.68
CA ASP A 68 -6.71 -12.85 -21.90
C ASP A 68 -7.85 -12.78 -22.95
N ALA A 69 -9.10 -12.63 -22.50
CA ALA A 69 -10.26 -12.41 -23.35
C ALA A 69 -10.40 -10.96 -23.89
N GLY A 70 -9.44 -10.07 -23.57
CA GLY A 70 -9.38 -8.69 -24.08
C GLY A 70 -9.86 -7.59 -23.12
N HIS A 71 -10.25 -7.94 -21.89
CA HIS A 71 -10.56 -6.95 -20.85
C HIS A 71 -9.28 -6.43 -20.20
N SER A 72 -8.72 -5.34 -20.71
CA SER A 72 -7.40 -4.79 -20.31
C SER A 72 -7.22 -4.49 -18.81
N THR A 73 -8.32 -4.36 -18.07
CA THR A 73 -8.33 -4.20 -16.61
C THR A 73 -8.42 -5.53 -15.86
N GLY A 74 -8.58 -6.66 -16.58
CA GLY A 74 -8.82 -7.98 -16.01
C GLY A 74 -10.20 -8.14 -15.37
N MET A 75 -11.17 -7.27 -15.72
CA MET A 75 -12.57 -7.36 -15.28
C MET A 75 -13.53 -6.93 -16.39
N THR A 76 -14.74 -7.48 -16.37
CA THR A 76 -15.82 -7.06 -17.27
C THR A 76 -16.44 -5.73 -16.83
N ALA A 77 -17.11 -5.01 -17.72
CA ALA A 77 -17.83 -3.79 -17.37
C ALA A 77 -18.94 -4.05 -16.33
N ALA A 78 -19.66 -5.17 -16.47
CA ALA A 78 -20.68 -5.59 -15.53
C ALA A 78 -20.10 -5.89 -14.13
N ALA A 79 -18.90 -6.50 -14.06
CA ALA A 79 -18.20 -6.71 -12.80
C ALA A 79 -17.87 -5.39 -12.12
N LYS A 80 -17.34 -4.41 -12.87
CA LYS A 80 -17.04 -3.07 -12.36
C LYS A 80 -18.30 -2.38 -11.81
N GLU A 81 -19.39 -2.37 -12.56
CA GLU A 81 -20.67 -1.78 -12.14
C GLU A 81 -21.23 -2.42 -10.86
N THR A 82 -21.16 -3.76 -10.77
CA THR A 82 -21.60 -4.50 -9.59
C THR A 82 -20.79 -4.12 -8.35
N ILE A 83 -19.45 -4.07 -8.47
CA ILE A 83 -18.57 -3.70 -7.36
C ILE A 83 -18.82 -2.25 -6.93
N GLU A 84 -18.96 -1.32 -7.87
CA GLU A 84 -19.24 0.09 -7.58
C GLU A 84 -20.60 0.30 -6.90
N ARG A 85 -21.60 -0.48 -7.28
CA ARG A 85 -22.93 -0.44 -6.65
C ARG A 85 -22.94 -1.03 -5.23
N LEU A 86 -22.17 -2.10 -4.99
CA LEU A 86 -22.15 -2.79 -3.69
C LEU A 86 -21.15 -2.18 -2.70
N GLY A 87 -20.14 -1.46 -3.19
CA GLY A 87 -19.12 -0.81 -2.36
C GLY A 87 -18.11 -1.78 -1.70
N LEU A 88 -18.24 -3.09 -1.94
CA LEU A 88 -17.39 -4.08 -1.32
C LEU A 88 -17.10 -5.25 -2.26
N LEU A 89 -15.81 -5.62 -2.33
CA LEU A 89 -15.33 -6.78 -3.07
C LEU A 89 -14.59 -7.74 -2.14
N PHE A 90 -15.01 -9.00 -2.09
CA PHE A 90 -14.26 -10.11 -1.51
C PHE A 90 -13.72 -10.98 -2.64
N LYS A 91 -12.39 -11.12 -2.74
CA LYS A 91 -11.78 -11.79 -3.88
C LYS A 91 -10.66 -12.75 -3.52
N GLY A 92 -10.52 -13.80 -4.32
CA GLY A 92 -9.37 -14.67 -4.35
C GLY A 92 -8.13 -14.00 -4.99
N PRO A 93 -6.97 -14.65 -4.97
CA PRO A 93 -5.76 -14.16 -5.61
C PRO A 93 -5.94 -14.04 -7.13
N MET A 94 -5.26 -13.08 -7.76
CA MET A 94 -5.31 -12.89 -9.21
C MET A 94 -3.91 -12.90 -9.80
N GLU A 95 -3.75 -13.61 -10.91
CA GLU A 95 -2.48 -13.68 -11.61
C GLU A 95 -2.20 -12.36 -12.34
N THR A 96 -1.01 -11.81 -12.12
CA THR A 96 -0.53 -10.69 -12.91
C THR A 96 -0.02 -11.24 -14.25
N PRO A 97 -0.62 -10.86 -15.39
CA PRO A 97 -0.17 -11.31 -16.70
C PRO A 97 1.30 -10.97 -16.93
N LYS A 98 2.06 -11.90 -17.52
CA LYS A 98 3.47 -11.69 -17.88
C LYS A 98 3.53 -11.00 -19.25
N GLY A 99 4.23 -9.88 -19.34
CA GLY A 99 4.45 -9.18 -20.62
C GLY A 99 4.84 -7.72 -20.43
N LYS A 100 5.51 -7.14 -21.44
CA LYS A 100 5.86 -5.72 -21.42
C LYS A 100 4.60 -4.86 -21.52
N GLY A 101 4.46 -3.87 -20.62
CA GLY A 101 3.35 -2.91 -20.63
C GLY A 101 2.05 -3.38 -19.97
N VAL A 102 2.00 -4.58 -19.40
CA VAL A 102 0.82 -5.09 -18.69
C VAL A 102 0.85 -4.67 -17.22
N LYS A 103 -0.21 -4.01 -16.76
CA LYS A 103 -0.38 -3.64 -15.35
C LYS A 103 -1.02 -4.78 -14.56
N SER A 104 -0.62 -4.95 -13.30
CA SER A 104 -1.26 -5.89 -12.38
C SER A 104 -2.75 -5.59 -12.24
N ILE A 105 -3.60 -6.62 -12.35
CA ILE A 105 -5.06 -6.53 -12.12
C ILE A 105 -5.34 -5.99 -10.72
N ASN A 106 -4.60 -6.46 -9.72
CA ASN A 106 -4.72 -6.01 -8.33
C ASN A 106 -4.41 -4.51 -8.19
N VAL A 107 -3.29 -4.04 -8.77
CA VAL A 107 -2.90 -2.61 -8.76
C VAL A 107 -3.93 -1.77 -9.50
N THR A 108 -4.45 -2.26 -10.63
CA THR A 108 -5.48 -1.57 -11.41
C THR A 108 -6.76 -1.39 -10.59
N ALA A 109 -7.24 -2.45 -9.91
CA ALA A 109 -8.43 -2.40 -9.07
C ALA A 109 -8.26 -1.40 -7.91
N ARG A 110 -7.13 -1.46 -7.19
CA ARG A 110 -6.83 -0.56 -6.07
C ARG A 110 -6.85 0.91 -6.49
N LYS A 111 -6.25 1.23 -7.64
CA LYS A 111 -6.21 2.59 -8.19
C LYS A 111 -7.57 3.05 -8.72
N THR A 112 -8.30 2.17 -9.41
CA THR A 112 -9.61 2.49 -9.97
C THR A 112 -10.57 2.98 -8.89
N TRP A 113 -10.52 2.39 -7.70
CA TRP A 113 -11.44 2.70 -6.61
C TRP A 113 -10.80 3.46 -5.44
N ASN A 114 -9.58 3.96 -5.63
CA ASN A 114 -8.84 4.72 -4.61
C ASN A 114 -8.85 4.04 -3.24
N THR A 115 -8.52 2.74 -3.20
CA THR A 115 -8.37 2.01 -1.94
C THR A 115 -7.00 2.34 -1.32
N TYR A 116 -6.88 3.52 -0.74
CA TYR A 116 -5.64 4.20 -0.37
C TYR A 116 -4.85 3.56 0.78
N ALA A 117 -5.49 2.73 1.60
CA ALA A 117 -4.83 2.07 2.73
C ALA A 117 -4.94 0.55 2.60
N ASN A 118 -3.82 -0.15 2.61
CA ASN A 118 -3.78 -1.60 2.69
C ASN A 118 -3.37 -2.02 4.09
N GLN A 119 -4.33 -2.54 4.86
CA GLN A 119 -4.11 -3.08 6.20
C GLN A 119 -3.73 -4.56 6.09
N ARG A 120 -2.62 -4.94 6.72
CA ARG A 120 -2.12 -6.31 6.83
C ARG A 120 -1.84 -6.64 8.29
N ASP A 121 -2.56 -7.60 8.83
CA ASP A 121 -2.43 -8.02 10.23
C ASP A 121 -1.51 -9.24 10.34
N PHE A 122 -0.57 -9.20 11.26
CA PHE A 122 0.37 -10.28 11.51
C PHE A 122 0.30 -10.68 12.98
N ARG A 123 -0.10 -11.92 13.24
CA ARG A 123 -0.24 -12.47 14.57
C ARG A 123 0.29 -13.90 14.61
N SER A 124 1.09 -14.22 15.63
CA SER A 124 1.43 -15.61 15.94
C SER A 124 0.14 -16.39 16.25
N LEU A 125 0.00 -17.57 15.66
CA LEU A 125 -1.14 -18.44 15.86
C LEU A 125 -0.68 -19.73 16.54
N ASN A 126 -1.37 -20.14 17.63
CA ASN A 126 -1.08 -21.41 18.26
C ASN A 126 -1.31 -22.57 17.26
N GLY A 127 -0.37 -23.51 17.18
CA GLY A 127 -0.39 -24.57 16.17
C GLY A 127 0.34 -24.21 14.87
N VAL A 128 0.79 -22.97 14.71
CA VAL A 128 1.66 -22.54 13.61
C VAL A 128 3.06 -22.28 14.12
N ASP A 129 3.95 -23.27 13.92
CA ASP A 129 5.32 -23.21 14.41
C ASP A 129 6.21 -22.31 13.57
N THR A 130 6.81 -21.31 14.21
CA THR A 130 7.83 -20.44 13.64
C THR A 130 9.07 -20.41 14.53
N VAL A 131 10.15 -19.81 14.05
CA VAL A 131 11.34 -19.57 14.89
C VAL A 131 10.95 -18.72 16.11
N PHE A 132 10.06 -17.73 15.92
CA PHE A 132 9.62 -16.82 16.98
C PHE A 132 8.70 -17.50 18.00
N SER A 133 7.72 -18.30 17.55
CA SER A 133 6.83 -19.03 18.45
C SER A 133 7.62 -20.03 19.31
N LYS A 134 8.61 -20.73 18.73
CA LYS A 134 9.53 -21.63 19.44
C LYS A 134 10.45 -20.92 20.43
N ALA A 135 10.81 -19.68 20.15
CA ALA A 135 11.58 -18.83 21.07
C ALA A 135 10.71 -18.15 22.15
N GLY A 136 9.39 -18.34 22.11
CA GLY A 136 8.46 -17.68 23.03
C GLY A 136 8.26 -16.20 22.76
N ILE A 137 8.54 -15.72 21.53
CA ILE A 137 8.40 -14.33 21.12
C ILE A 137 7.10 -14.19 20.34
N PRO A 138 6.03 -13.62 20.93
CA PRO A 138 4.77 -13.42 20.22
C PRO A 138 4.87 -12.27 19.23
N ILE A 139 4.33 -12.46 18.04
CA ILE A 139 4.14 -11.42 17.03
C ILE A 139 2.67 -11.00 17.06
N ASN A 140 2.42 -9.70 17.16
CA ASN A 140 1.08 -9.12 17.03
C ASN A 140 1.21 -7.66 16.59
N LEU A 141 1.23 -7.43 15.29
CA LEU A 141 1.37 -6.10 14.71
C LEU A 141 0.57 -5.95 13.43
N THR A 142 0.32 -4.70 13.05
CA THR A 142 -0.37 -4.35 11.81
C THR A 142 0.51 -3.42 10.96
N ILE A 143 0.69 -3.77 9.71
CA ILE A 143 1.24 -2.87 8.70
C ILE A 143 0.07 -2.16 7.99
N VAL A 144 0.16 -0.83 7.89
CA VAL A 144 -0.70 -0.02 7.03
C VAL A 144 0.17 0.51 5.90
N ARG A 145 -0.02 -0.05 4.72
CA ARG A 145 0.71 0.28 3.50
C ARG A 145 -0.08 1.31 2.70
N GLU A 146 0.55 2.40 2.27
CA GLU A 146 0.01 3.25 1.21
C GLU A 146 -0.19 2.41 -0.06
N ASN A 147 -1.25 2.66 -0.84
CA ASN A 147 -1.69 1.66 -1.81
C ASN A 147 -1.92 2.21 -3.24
N ILE A 148 -1.67 3.50 -3.48
CA ILE A 148 -2.01 4.19 -4.74
C ILE A 148 -0.80 4.75 -5.47
N GLU A 149 0.13 5.35 -4.72
CA GLU A 149 1.24 6.16 -5.20
C GLU A 149 2.57 5.39 -5.25
N ASP A 150 3.66 6.12 -5.04
CA ASP A 150 5.03 5.63 -5.01
C ASP A 150 5.48 5.14 -6.41
N THR A 151 6.44 4.22 -6.47
CA THR A 151 6.90 3.57 -7.71
C THR A 151 5.82 2.74 -8.39
N TYR A 152 4.79 2.32 -7.64
CA TYR A 152 3.62 1.65 -8.19
C TYR A 152 2.79 2.52 -9.15
N GLY A 153 3.13 3.81 -9.29
CA GLY A 153 2.68 4.67 -10.39
C GLY A 153 2.96 4.07 -11.76
N GLY A 154 4.07 3.35 -11.90
CA GLY A 154 4.50 2.70 -13.12
C GLY A 154 4.85 3.70 -14.21
N ILE A 155 5.46 4.83 -13.84
CA ILE A 155 5.93 5.85 -14.78
C ILE A 155 7.43 5.66 -14.95
N GLU A 156 7.82 5.03 -16.06
CA GLU A 156 9.21 4.72 -16.35
C GLU A 156 9.56 5.12 -17.77
N HIS A 157 10.78 5.54 -18.01
CA HIS A 157 11.31 5.91 -19.30
C HIS A 157 12.73 5.39 -19.48
N LEU A 158 13.04 4.92 -20.71
CA LEU A 158 14.42 4.80 -21.15
C LEU A 158 14.90 6.16 -21.66
N LEU A 159 15.88 6.76 -21.00
CA LEU A 159 16.51 7.99 -21.45
C LEU A 159 17.55 7.71 -22.54
N THR A 160 18.30 6.62 -22.39
CA THR A 160 19.20 6.06 -23.38
C THR A 160 18.97 4.54 -23.49
N ASN A 161 19.72 3.83 -24.36
CA ASN A 161 19.65 2.36 -24.41
C ASN A 161 20.07 1.71 -23.09
N ASP A 162 20.88 2.38 -22.29
CA ASP A 162 21.54 1.84 -21.11
C ASP A 162 21.02 2.46 -19.81
N VAL A 163 20.17 3.51 -19.88
CA VAL A 163 19.68 4.27 -18.72
C VAL A 163 18.16 4.29 -18.68
N ALA A 164 17.60 3.69 -17.65
CA ALA A 164 16.17 3.75 -17.31
C ALA A 164 15.93 4.62 -16.06
N VAL A 165 14.87 5.41 -16.07
CA VAL A 165 14.43 6.20 -14.92
C VAL A 165 12.99 5.87 -14.58
N GLY A 166 12.66 5.87 -13.28
CA GLY A 166 11.31 5.71 -12.75
C GLY A 166 10.92 6.93 -11.90
N ARG A 167 9.69 7.43 -12.07
CA ARG A 167 9.16 8.50 -11.23
C ARG A 167 8.50 7.92 -10.00
N ARG A 168 9.03 8.26 -8.85
CA ARG A 168 8.44 8.01 -7.55
C ARG A 168 7.60 9.23 -7.14
N ILE A 169 6.31 9.04 -6.94
CA ILE A 169 5.37 10.13 -6.63
C ILE A 169 4.82 9.92 -5.22
N ILE A 170 5.05 10.88 -4.35
CA ILE A 170 4.46 10.96 -3.00
C ILE A 170 3.73 12.29 -2.90
N THR A 171 2.47 12.26 -2.51
CA THR A 171 1.67 13.47 -2.35
C THR A 171 1.24 13.67 -0.90
N ARG A 172 1.10 14.91 -0.45
CA ARG A 172 0.59 15.24 0.89
C ARG A 172 -0.84 14.71 1.08
N PRO A 173 -1.78 14.87 0.13
CA PRO A 173 -3.13 14.31 0.28
C PRO A 173 -3.16 12.79 0.39
N GLY A 174 -2.42 12.06 -0.45
CA GLY A 174 -2.34 10.60 -0.40
C GLY A 174 -1.71 10.11 0.91
N SER A 175 -0.60 10.75 1.32
CA SER A 175 0.04 10.47 2.61
C SER A 175 -0.94 10.71 3.77
N ALA A 176 -1.67 11.83 3.75
CA ALA A 176 -2.62 12.17 4.82
C ALA A 176 -3.77 11.16 4.93
N GLN A 177 -4.28 10.64 3.81
CA GLN A 177 -5.34 9.62 3.82
C GLN A 177 -4.90 8.34 4.52
N VAL A 178 -3.76 7.78 4.13
CA VAL A 178 -3.27 6.51 4.71
C VAL A 178 -2.83 6.68 6.16
N ILE A 179 -2.21 7.82 6.51
CA ILE A 179 -1.75 8.09 7.87
C ILE A 179 -2.94 8.25 8.82
N ARG A 180 -3.98 9.01 8.45
CA ARG A 180 -5.21 9.13 9.25
C ARG A 180 -5.87 7.77 9.44
N TYR A 181 -5.96 6.97 8.39
CA TYR A 181 -6.47 5.60 8.51
C TYR A 181 -5.67 4.78 9.51
N ALA A 182 -4.32 4.87 9.49
CA ALA A 182 -3.46 4.14 10.41
C ALA A 182 -3.71 4.53 11.88
N PHE A 183 -3.87 5.81 12.19
CA PHE A 183 -4.22 6.28 13.53
C PHE A 183 -5.61 5.80 13.97
N GLU A 184 -6.63 5.95 13.10
CA GLU A 184 -7.98 5.49 13.41
C GLU A 184 -8.05 3.95 13.57
N MET A 185 -7.32 3.21 12.76
CA MET A 185 -7.20 1.76 12.89
C MET A 185 -6.53 1.39 14.23
N ALA A 186 -5.45 2.08 14.59
CA ALA A 186 -4.77 1.85 15.87
C ALA A 186 -5.73 2.06 17.06
N ARG A 187 -6.50 3.15 17.06
CA ARG A 187 -7.54 3.39 18.08
C ARG A 187 -8.59 2.28 18.13
N ARG A 188 -9.13 1.86 16.99
CA ARG A 188 -10.13 0.77 16.94
C ARG A 188 -9.61 -0.54 17.48
N LYS A 189 -8.31 -0.82 17.28
CA LYS A 189 -7.64 -2.02 17.79
C LYS A 189 -7.17 -1.90 19.24
N GLY A 190 -7.29 -0.72 19.86
CA GLY A 190 -6.75 -0.46 21.18
C GLY A 190 -5.22 -0.41 21.22
N TYR A 191 -4.58 -0.15 20.08
CA TYR A 191 -3.15 0.07 20.01
C TYR A 191 -2.80 1.46 20.55
N THR A 192 -1.70 1.52 21.28
CA THR A 192 -1.19 2.74 21.89
C THR A 192 0.05 3.29 21.19
N LYS A 193 0.58 2.57 20.20
CA LYS A 193 1.81 2.91 19.47
C LYS A 193 1.60 2.81 17.96
N LEU A 194 2.04 3.84 17.23
CA LEU A 194 2.10 3.86 15.78
C LEU A 194 3.47 4.40 15.34
N ALA A 195 4.20 3.60 14.55
CA ALA A 195 5.47 4.00 13.96
C ALA A 195 5.30 4.37 12.48
N CYS A 196 6.01 5.41 12.03
CA CYS A 196 6.16 5.75 10.62
C CYS A 196 7.49 5.19 10.09
N GLY A 197 7.44 4.22 9.18
CA GLY A 197 8.64 3.74 8.49
C GLY A 197 8.97 4.62 7.28
N HIS A 198 10.26 4.99 7.10
CA HIS A 198 10.69 5.87 6.02
C HIS A 198 12.18 5.72 5.70
N LYS A 199 12.63 6.37 4.60
CA LYS A 199 14.06 6.54 4.25
C LYS A 199 14.39 8.02 4.00
N ALA A 200 13.85 8.94 4.79
CA ALA A 200 13.96 10.40 4.61
C ALA A 200 15.40 10.93 4.71
N ASN A 201 16.33 10.18 5.31
CA ASN A 201 17.76 10.52 5.30
C ASN A 201 18.38 10.45 3.90
N ILE A 202 17.82 9.66 2.99
CA ILE A 202 18.24 9.52 1.59
C ILE A 202 17.24 10.22 0.65
N MET A 203 15.96 9.86 0.75
CA MET A 203 14.87 10.42 -0.06
C MET A 203 14.23 11.62 0.66
N LYS A 204 15.00 12.71 0.74
CA LYS A 204 14.69 13.88 1.58
C LYS A 204 13.38 14.57 1.22
N LEU A 205 12.99 14.58 -0.07
CA LEU A 205 11.76 15.21 -0.53
C LEU A 205 10.57 14.24 -0.48
N THR A 206 10.69 13.06 -1.05
CA THR A 206 9.56 12.11 -1.12
C THR A 206 9.25 11.49 0.25
N ASP A 207 10.19 10.80 0.88
CA ASP A 207 9.97 10.25 2.22
C ASP A 207 9.90 11.35 3.28
N GLY A 208 10.61 12.47 3.06
CA GLY A 208 10.52 13.64 3.92
C GLY A 208 9.11 14.22 3.97
N LEU A 209 8.40 14.30 2.82
CA LEU A 209 7.01 14.74 2.75
C LEU A 209 6.06 13.78 3.48
N PHE A 210 6.28 12.46 3.34
CA PHE A 210 5.49 11.45 4.06
C PHE A 210 5.68 11.59 5.58
N LEU A 211 6.93 11.69 6.05
CA LEU A 211 7.27 11.86 7.46
C LEU A 211 6.75 13.19 8.03
N GLU A 212 6.90 14.30 7.29
CA GLU A 212 6.36 15.60 7.71
C GLU A 212 4.84 15.52 7.90
N THR A 213 4.13 14.91 6.92
CA THR A 213 2.68 14.70 6.99
C THR A 213 2.29 13.82 8.18
N PHE A 214 3.07 12.77 8.47
CA PHE A 214 2.86 11.94 9.66
C PHE A 214 2.98 12.77 10.95
N ASN A 215 4.03 13.55 11.09
CA ASN A 215 4.28 14.38 12.27
C ASN A 215 3.21 15.48 12.47
N GLU A 216 2.65 15.99 11.37
CA GLU A 216 1.53 16.95 11.42
C GLU A 216 0.25 16.28 11.95
N ILE A 217 -0.11 15.12 11.40
CA ILE A 217 -1.33 14.40 11.77
C ILE A 217 -1.22 13.79 13.17
N ALA A 218 -0.06 13.32 13.59
CA ALA A 218 0.16 12.75 14.92
C ALA A 218 -0.28 13.70 16.05
N LYS A 219 -0.21 15.01 15.84
CA LYS A 219 -0.66 16.02 16.82
C LYS A 219 -2.17 15.97 17.10
N GLU A 220 -2.95 15.39 16.17
CA GLU A 220 -4.40 15.21 16.29
C GLU A 220 -4.76 13.96 17.12
N TYR A 221 -3.76 13.11 17.42
CA TYR A 221 -3.92 11.81 18.11
C TYR A 221 -3.01 11.69 19.34
N PRO A 222 -3.17 12.56 20.36
CA PRO A 222 -2.29 12.61 21.54
C PRO A 222 -2.38 11.36 22.43
N ASP A 223 -3.37 10.50 22.20
CA ASP A 223 -3.60 9.23 22.89
C ASP A 223 -2.77 8.08 22.29
N ILE A 224 -2.10 8.29 21.14
CA ILE A 224 -1.24 7.31 20.50
C ILE A 224 0.21 7.81 20.50
N GLU A 225 1.11 7.03 21.10
CA GLU A 225 2.56 7.27 21.03
C GLU A 225 3.01 7.12 19.58
N SER A 226 3.37 8.23 18.96
CA SER A 226 3.87 8.26 17.59
C SER A 226 5.40 8.32 17.56
N SER A 227 6.00 7.53 16.68
CA SER A 227 7.45 7.51 16.44
C SER A 227 7.76 7.36 14.97
N ASP A 228 8.99 7.64 14.60
CA ASP A 228 9.50 7.35 13.25
C ASP A 228 10.71 6.44 13.30
N ILE A 229 10.94 5.72 12.22
CA ILE A 229 12.04 4.78 12.10
C ILE A 229 12.50 4.63 10.66
N ILE A 230 13.83 4.64 10.46
CA ILE A 230 14.43 4.37 9.15
C ILE A 230 14.14 2.91 8.77
N VAL A 231 13.71 2.65 7.53
CA VAL A 231 13.15 1.37 7.09
C VAL A 231 14.12 0.19 7.23
N ASP A 232 15.41 0.36 7.06
CA ASP A 232 16.42 -0.68 7.26
C ASP A 232 16.57 -1.04 8.75
N ASP A 233 16.55 -0.05 9.65
CA ASP A 233 16.51 -0.26 11.10
C ASP A 233 15.19 -0.91 11.53
N LEU A 234 14.07 -0.52 10.90
CA LEU A 234 12.77 -1.18 11.09
C LEU A 234 12.85 -2.68 10.77
N CYS A 235 13.40 -3.05 9.60
CA CYS A 235 13.54 -4.45 9.21
C CYS A 235 14.38 -5.25 10.22
N MET A 236 15.49 -4.68 10.67
CA MET A 236 16.34 -5.29 11.68
C MET A 236 15.61 -5.48 13.02
N LYS A 237 14.87 -4.45 13.46
CA LYS A 237 14.12 -4.49 14.73
C LYS A 237 12.90 -5.40 14.68
N LEU A 238 12.23 -5.53 13.54
CA LEU A 238 11.14 -6.50 13.37
C LEU A 238 11.58 -7.94 13.59
N VAL A 239 12.85 -8.26 13.23
CA VAL A 239 13.42 -9.58 13.46
C VAL A 239 13.96 -9.72 14.90
N SER A 240 14.58 -8.67 15.44
CA SER A 240 15.30 -8.77 16.74
C SER A 240 14.42 -8.41 17.95
N ARG A 241 13.42 -7.54 17.79
CA ARG A 241 12.54 -7.03 18.86
C ARG A 241 11.14 -6.67 18.32
N PRO A 242 10.40 -7.63 17.73
CA PRO A 242 9.09 -7.37 17.13
C PRO A 242 8.06 -6.80 18.12
N GLU A 243 8.20 -7.08 19.41
CA GLU A 243 7.33 -6.60 20.48
C GLU A 243 7.35 -5.07 20.66
N MET A 244 8.31 -4.38 20.05
CA MET A 244 8.34 -2.91 20.07
C MET A 244 7.20 -2.29 19.25
N PHE A 245 6.63 -3.04 18.30
CA PHE A 245 5.68 -2.53 17.32
C PHE A 245 4.27 -3.07 17.54
N GLN A 246 3.27 -2.18 17.40
CA GLN A 246 1.85 -2.52 17.36
C GLN A 246 1.27 -2.19 15.98
N ALA A 247 1.49 -0.96 15.50
CA ALA A 247 1.11 -0.53 14.17
C ALA A 247 2.27 0.21 13.50
N ILE A 248 2.40 0.03 12.20
CA ILE A 248 3.43 0.70 11.38
C ILE A 248 2.77 1.19 10.09
N VAL A 249 2.94 2.47 9.76
CA VAL A 249 2.53 3.04 8.48
C VAL A 249 3.73 3.26 7.57
N LEU A 250 3.60 2.90 6.30
CA LEU A 250 4.69 2.90 5.31
C LEU A 250 4.18 3.39 3.95
N THR A 251 5.11 3.95 3.15
CA THR A 251 4.87 4.18 1.72
C THR A 251 4.65 2.87 0.98
N ASN A 252 4.18 2.92 -0.25
CA ASN A 252 3.70 1.74 -0.97
C ASN A 252 4.76 0.64 -1.14
N LEU A 253 5.92 0.96 -1.73
CA LEU A 253 6.97 -0.04 -1.95
C LEU A 253 7.56 -0.56 -0.64
N GLN A 254 7.86 0.32 0.31
CA GLN A 254 8.39 -0.09 1.60
C GLN A 254 7.37 -0.94 2.37
N GLY A 255 6.09 -0.58 2.32
CA GLY A 255 5.01 -1.33 2.94
C GLY A 255 4.83 -2.73 2.34
N ASP A 256 5.04 -2.89 1.04
CA ASP A 256 5.02 -4.19 0.37
C ASP A 256 6.13 -5.10 0.90
N ILE A 257 7.37 -4.61 0.85
CA ILE A 257 8.55 -5.38 1.26
C ILE A 257 8.49 -5.75 2.75
N VAL A 258 8.19 -4.79 3.62
CA VAL A 258 8.17 -4.99 5.07
C VAL A 258 7.02 -5.92 5.49
N SER A 259 5.87 -5.86 4.82
CA SER A 259 4.77 -6.76 5.15
C SER A 259 5.04 -8.22 4.76
N ASP A 260 5.79 -8.47 3.69
CA ASP A 260 6.22 -9.83 3.33
C ASP A 260 7.25 -10.37 4.34
N LEU A 261 8.15 -9.51 4.84
CA LEU A 261 9.00 -9.85 5.98
C LEU A 261 8.13 -10.26 7.19
N CYS A 262 7.12 -9.45 7.55
CA CYS A 262 6.23 -9.76 8.67
C CYS A 262 5.44 -11.06 8.46
N ALA A 263 5.02 -11.37 7.23
CA ALA A 263 4.39 -12.66 6.93
C ALA A 263 5.32 -13.84 7.25
N GLY A 264 6.61 -13.71 6.92
CA GLY A 264 7.63 -14.71 7.28
C GLY A 264 7.77 -14.93 8.79
N LEU A 265 7.58 -13.88 9.61
CA LEU A 265 7.65 -14.00 11.08
C LEU A 265 6.52 -14.84 11.67
N VAL A 266 5.34 -14.88 11.02
CA VAL A 266 4.14 -15.54 11.54
C VAL A 266 3.80 -16.89 10.86
N GLY A 267 4.67 -17.37 9.98
CA GLY A 267 4.50 -18.70 9.35
C GLY A 267 4.29 -18.66 7.84
N GLY A 268 4.34 -17.48 7.22
CA GLY A 268 4.27 -17.28 5.78
C GLY A 268 3.00 -16.57 5.30
N LEU A 269 2.94 -16.33 4.00
CA LEU A 269 1.82 -15.63 3.35
C LEU A 269 0.47 -16.34 3.50
N GLY A 270 0.45 -17.66 3.75
CA GLY A 270 -0.75 -18.44 4.03
C GLY A 270 -1.52 -18.01 5.29
N PHE A 271 -0.91 -17.16 6.13
CA PHE A 271 -1.50 -16.60 7.36
C PHE A 271 -1.64 -15.07 7.32
N ALA A 272 -1.39 -14.44 6.18
CA ALA A 272 -1.39 -12.99 6.05
C ALA A 272 -2.70 -12.49 5.40
N PRO A 273 -3.65 -11.95 6.19
CA PRO A 273 -4.84 -11.30 5.66
C PRO A 273 -4.55 -9.90 5.14
N SER A 274 -5.43 -9.42 4.29
CA SER A 274 -5.36 -8.06 3.76
C SER A 274 -6.75 -7.44 3.58
N ALA A 275 -6.81 -6.14 3.87
CA ALA A 275 -7.94 -5.28 3.56
C ALA A 275 -7.44 -4.02 2.86
N ASN A 276 -7.93 -3.76 1.64
CA ASN A 276 -7.66 -2.53 0.93
C ASN A 276 -8.84 -1.59 1.14
N ILE A 277 -8.63 -0.50 1.81
CA ILE A 277 -9.67 0.41 2.29
C ILE A 277 -9.68 1.69 1.47
N GLY A 278 -10.85 2.06 1.00
CA GLY A 278 -11.15 3.33 0.37
C GLY A 278 -12.40 3.95 0.97
N ASP A 279 -12.71 5.20 0.61
CA ASP A 279 -13.88 5.90 1.14
C ASP A 279 -15.21 5.31 0.62
N ASN A 280 -15.22 4.79 -0.61
CA ASN A 280 -16.43 4.29 -1.26
C ASN A 280 -16.43 2.77 -1.46
N ILE A 281 -15.25 2.19 -1.73
CA ILE A 281 -15.10 0.77 -2.03
C ILE A 281 -13.97 0.22 -1.18
N SER A 282 -14.19 -0.97 -0.60
CA SER A 282 -13.17 -1.73 0.09
C SER A 282 -13.02 -3.11 -0.53
N ILE A 283 -11.78 -3.61 -0.58
CA ILE A 283 -11.45 -4.92 -1.17
C ILE A 283 -10.78 -5.78 -0.10
N PHE A 284 -11.31 -6.97 0.13
CA PHE A 284 -10.74 -7.95 1.05
C PHE A 284 -10.16 -9.12 0.25
N GLU A 285 -8.91 -9.43 0.49
CA GLU A 285 -8.16 -10.44 -0.26
C GLU A 285 -7.01 -11.01 0.60
N ALA A 286 -6.53 -12.21 0.32
CA ALA A 286 -5.29 -12.70 0.90
C ALA A 286 -4.08 -11.99 0.28
N VAL A 287 -2.96 -11.92 1.02
CA VAL A 287 -1.71 -11.32 0.51
C VAL A 287 -1.05 -12.21 -0.52
N HIS A 288 -1.14 -13.56 -0.36
CA HIS A 288 -0.50 -14.53 -1.25
C HIS A 288 -1.00 -14.48 -2.69
N GLY A 289 -0.19 -14.99 -3.63
CA GLY A 289 -0.52 -15.13 -5.03
C GLY A 289 -1.36 -16.37 -5.35
N THR A 290 -1.42 -16.71 -6.65
CA THR A 290 -2.29 -17.74 -7.21
C THR A 290 -1.79 -19.18 -7.06
N ALA A 291 -0.53 -19.39 -6.65
CA ALA A 291 0.12 -20.70 -6.47
C ALA A 291 -0.26 -21.72 -7.57
N PRO A 292 0.06 -21.45 -8.85
CA PRO A 292 -0.40 -22.26 -9.98
C PRO A 292 0.03 -23.72 -9.90
N ASP A 293 1.13 -24.03 -9.22
CA ASP A 293 1.69 -25.38 -9.08
C ASP A 293 0.77 -26.34 -8.30
N ILE A 294 -0.07 -25.80 -7.41
CA ILE A 294 -0.99 -26.57 -6.59
C ILE A 294 -2.46 -26.30 -6.89
N ALA A 295 -2.74 -25.44 -7.87
CA ALA A 295 -4.11 -25.08 -8.25
C ALA A 295 -4.92 -26.33 -8.68
N GLY A 296 -6.15 -26.43 -8.20
CA GLY A 296 -7.08 -27.53 -8.51
C GLY A 296 -6.72 -28.88 -7.86
N ARG A 297 -5.70 -28.91 -6.99
CA ARG A 297 -5.31 -30.15 -6.29
C ARG A 297 -6.04 -30.34 -4.95
N GLY A 298 -6.81 -29.36 -4.51
CA GLY A 298 -7.55 -29.41 -3.24
C GLY A 298 -6.67 -29.44 -2.00
N ILE A 299 -5.44 -28.88 -2.06
CA ILE A 299 -4.46 -28.91 -0.96
C ILE A 299 -4.07 -27.53 -0.45
N ALA A 300 -4.63 -26.46 -1.03
CA ALA A 300 -4.32 -25.11 -0.64
C ALA A 300 -4.83 -24.75 0.76
N ASN A 301 -4.04 -23.97 1.51
CA ASN A 301 -4.40 -23.45 2.81
C ASN A 301 -5.36 -22.24 2.66
N PRO A 302 -6.63 -22.33 3.15
CA PRO A 302 -7.58 -21.23 3.03
C PRO A 302 -7.43 -20.15 4.11
N THR A 303 -6.50 -20.30 5.06
CA THR A 303 -6.43 -19.49 6.30
C THR A 303 -6.27 -18.01 6.02
N ALA A 304 -5.38 -17.59 5.10
CA ALA A 304 -5.19 -16.17 4.81
C ALA A 304 -6.44 -15.52 4.23
N LEU A 305 -7.16 -16.22 3.34
CA LEU A 305 -8.41 -15.72 2.79
C LEU A 305 -9.52 -15.72 3.84
N LEU A 306 -9.59 -16.74 4.71
CA LEU A 306 -10.53 -16.80 5.84
C LEU A 306 -10.29 -15.64 6.82
N LEU A 307 -9.05 -15.35 7.17
CA LEU A 307 -8.69 -14.20 8.02
C LEU A 307 -9.05 -12.87 7.35
N SER A 308 -8.85 -12.75 6.03
CA SER A 308 -9.29 -11.57 5.26
C SER A 308 -10.82 -11.44 5.27
N GLY A 309 -11.53 -12.55 5.18
CA GLY A 309 -12.98 -12.59 5.32
C GLY A 309 -13.44 -12.22 6.73
N ILE A 310 -12.71 -12.60 7.78
CA ILE A 310 -12.97 -12.19 9.17
C ILE A 310 -12.79 -10.67 9.31
N LEU A 311 -11.76 -10.07 8.68
CA LEU A 311 -11.62 -8.60 8.61
C LEU A 311 -12.82 -7.95 7.92
N MET A 312 -13.30 -8.54 6.80
CA MET A 312 -14.49 -8.09 6.10
C MET A 312 -15.75 -8.18 7.00
N LEU A 313 -15.94 -9.26 7.71
CA LEU A 313 -17.07 -9.42 8.62
C LEU A 313 -17.06 -8.36 9.73
N ARG A 314 -15.91 -8.06 10.30
CA ARG A 314 -15.75 -6.96 11.27
C ARG A 314 -16.03 -5.59 10.64
N TYR A 315 -15.56 -5.37 9.42
CA TYR A 315 -15.85 -4.15 8.67
C TYR A 315 -17.34 -3.95 8.41
N LEU A 316 -18.06 -5.06 8.15
CA LEU A 316 -19.52 -5.08 7.96
C LEU A 316 -20.32 -5.11 9.28
N GLY A 317 -19.67 -5.11 10.45
CA GLY A 317 -20.30 -5.12 11.75
C GLY A 317 -20.76 -6.49 12.24
N PHE A 318 -20.49 -7.58 11.51
CA PHE A 318 -20.76 -8.97 11.93
C PHE A 318 -19.71 -9.45 12.93
N THR A 319 -19.52 -8.74 14.03
CA THR A 319 -18.41 -8.94 14.99
C THR A 319 -18.55 -10.28 15.73
N THR A 320 -19.78 -10.69 16.05
CA THR A 320 -20.07 -11.97 16.70
C THR A 320 -19.73 -13.15 15.79
N ALA A 321 -20.16 -13.13 14.53
CA ALA A 321 -19.83 -14.15 13.57
C ALA A 321 -18.32 -14.21 13.28
N ALA A 322 -17.68 -13.05 13.15
CA ALA A 322 -16.24 -12.95 12.99
C ALA A 322 -15.47 -13.61 14.13
N ALA A 323 -15.85 -13.32 15.39
CA ALA A 323 -15.21 -13.92 16.57
C ALA A 323 -15.47 -15.43 16.65
N THR A 324 -16.68 -15.90 16.32
CA THR A 324 -17.02 -17.33 16.31
C THR A 324 -16.16 -18.10 15.31
N ILE A 325 -16.01 -17.57 14.10
CA ILE A 325 -15.21 -18.21 13.04
C ILE A 325 -13.72 -18.18 13.40
N GLU A 326 -13.22 -17.04 13.91
CA GLU A 326 -11.82 -16.94 14.31
C GLU A 326 -11.48 -17.88 15.45
N ASN A 327 -12.32 -17.97 16.48
CA ASN A 327 -12.12 -18.93 17.56
C ASN A 327 -12.13 -20.39 17.08
N ALA A 328 -13.02 -20.73 16.14
CA ALA A 328 -13.05 -22.07 15.54
C ALA A 328 -11.74 -22.37 14.76
N LEU A 329 -11.22 -21.41 14.00
CA LEU A 329 -9.92 -21.53 13.33
C LEU A 329 -8.81 -21.75 14.37
N LEU A 330 -8.71 -20.88 15.39
CA LEU A 330 -7.68 -20.97 16.42
C LEU A 330 -7.74 -22.30 17.16
N TYR A 331 -8.94 -22.77 17.53
CA TYR A 331 -9.13 -24.07 18.14
C TYR A 331 -8.68 -25.21 17.22
N THR A 332 -8.97 -25.15 15.92
CA THR A 332 -8.56 -26.16 14.92
C THR A 332 -7.03 -26.23 14.82
N LEU A 333 -6.36 -25.09 14.79
CA LEU A 333 -4.90 -25.02 14.77
C LEU A 333 -4.27 -25.57 16.05
N GLU A 334 -4.85 -25.28 17.23
CA GLU A 334 -4.40 -25.84 18.52
C GLU A 334 -4.54 -27.37 18.59
N GLN A 335 -5.50 -27.97 17.86
CA GLN A 335 -5.62 -29.42 17.74
C GLN A 335 -4.52 -30.05 16.84
N GLY A 336 -3.65 -29.22 16.26
CA GLY A 336 -2.60 -29.68 15.34
C GLY A 336 -3.13 -30.07 13.95
N ILE A 337 -4.34 -29.71 13.60
CA ILE A 337 -4.89 -29.95 12.26
C ILE A 337 -4.30 -28.88 11.33
N HIS A 338 -3.63 -29.32 10.27
CA HIS A 338 -2.86 -28.46 9.40
C HIS A 338 -2.91 -28.91 7.94
N THR A 339 -2.69 -27.98 7.00
CA THR A 339 -2.44 -28.25 5.59
C THR A 339 -0.94 -28.49 5.33
N GLY A 340 -0.57 -28.91 4.12
CA GLY A 340 0.79 -29.33 3.81
C GLY A 340 1.88 -28.25 3.86
N ASP A 341 1.51 -26.97 3.92
CA ASP A 341 2.41 -25.83 3.95
C ASP A 341 2.93 -25.47 5.35
N PHE A 342 2.27 -25.93 6.41
CA PHE A 342 2.67 -25.71 7.81
C PHE A 342 2.42 -26.94 8.68
N GLY A 343 2.66 -26.83 9.99
CA GLY A 343 2.42 -27.87 10.99
C GLY A 343 3.52 -28.91 11.09
N ASP A 344 3.25 -29.96 11.87
CA ASP A 344 4.20 -31.07 12.07
C ASP A 344 4.19 -32.01 10.86
N LYS A 345 5.25 -32.01 10.10
CA LYS A 345 5.44 -32.85 8.92
C LYS A 345 5.44 -34.37 9.19
N ARG A 346 5.44 -34.77 10.46
CA ARG A 346 5.30 -36.19 10.88
C ARG A 346 3.84 -36.63 10.96
N THR A 347 2.92 -35.67 10.97
CA THR A 347 1.48 -35.94 10.94
C THR A 347 0.94 -35.78 9.51
N GLU A 348 -0.16 -36.46 9.22
CA GLU A 348 -0.81 -36.35 7.91
C GLU A 348 -1.44 -34.97 7.74
N ALA A 349 -1.10 -34.32 6.65
CA ALA A 349 -1.67 -33.01 6.29
C ALA A 349 -3.11 -33.16 5.78
N ALA A 350 -4.01 -32.34 6.28
CA ALA A 350 -5.35 -32.23 5.75
C ALA A 350 -5.36 -31.58 4.37
N ASN A 351 -6.24 -32.00 3.50
CA ASN A 351 -6.54 -31.26 2.29
C ASN A 351 -7.43 -30.03 2.61
N THR A 352 -7.68 -29.15 1.63
CA THR A 352 -8.46 -27.91 1.82
C THR A 352 -9.85 -28.19 2.37
N GLU A 353 -10.51 -29.26 1.91
CA GLU A 353 -11.87 -29.63 2.34
C GLU A 353 -11.89 -30.13 3.79
N VAL A 354 -11.04 -31.11 4.11
CA VAL A 354 -10.90 -31.66 5.47
C VAL A 354 -10.53 -30.60 6.49
N PHE A 355 -9.62 -29.69 6.13
CA PHE A 355 -9.25 -28.57 7.00
C PHE A 355 -10.43 -27.63 7.25
N SER A 356 -11.22 -27.34 6.23
CA SER A 356 -12.41 -26.49 6.35
C SER A 356 -13.51 -27.18 7.16
N ASP A 357 -13.72 -28.50 6.99
CA ASP A 357 -14.66 -29.27 7.76
C ASP A 357 -14.31 -29.33 9.25
N ALA A 358 -13.00 -29.38 9.55
CA ALA A 358 -12.54 -29.31 10.94
C ALA A 358 -12.87 -27.92 11.57
N ILE A 359 -12.70 -26.83 10.83
CA ILE A 359 -13.09 -25.49 11.29
C ILE A 359 -14.61 -25.42 11.51
N ILE A 360 -15.41 -25.93 10.57
CA ILE A 360 -16.88 -25.98 10.67
C ILE A 360 -17.32 -26.79 11.91
N GLY A 361 -16.73 -27.97 12.11
CA GLY A 361 -17.02 -28.81 13.27
C GLY A 361 -16.61 -28.22 14.63
N ASN A 362 -15.74 -27.18 14.59
CA ASN A 362 -15.28 -26.47 15.77
C ASN A 362 -15.98 -25.12 15.99
N LEU A 363 -16.97 -24.74 15.18
CA LEU A 363 -17.76 -23.52 15.40
C LEU A 363 -18.41 -23.54 16.81
N GLY A 364 -18.25 -22.44 17.53
CA GLY A 364 -18.71 -22.29 18.91
C GLY A 364 -17.74 -22.81 19.99
N LYS A 365 -16.63 -23.46 19.62
CA LYS A 365 -15.54 -23.79 20.56
C LYS A 365 -14.60 -22.61 20.76
N LEU A 366 -13.97 -22.56 21.93
CA LEU A 366 -13.00 -21.53 22.28
C LEU A 366 -11.60 -22.16 22.34
N PRO A 367 -10.58 -21.52 21.78
CA PRO A 367 -9.18 -21.95 21.94
C PRO A 367 -8.75 -21.82 23.40
N GLY A 368 -7.77 -22.62 23.79
CA GLY A 368 -7.20 -22.57 25.15
C GLY A 368 -6.41 -21.31 25.44
N LYS A 369 -5.90 -20.67 24.37
CA LYS A 369 -5.18 -19.37 24.42
C LYS A 369 -5.72 -18.44 23.35
N ASP A 370 -5.60 -17.13 23.60
CA ASP A 370 -5.91 -16.06 22.63
C ASP A 370 -7.35 -16.08 22.09
N ALA A 371 -8.31 -16.58 22.91
CA ALA A 371 -9.72 -16.55 22.56
C ALA A 371 -10.19 -15.12 22.26
N VAL A 372 -10.86 -14.97 21.13
CA VAL A 372 -11.40 -13.68 20.68
C VAL A 372 -12.76 -13.46 21.32
N ILE A 373 -12.88 -12.36 22.07
CA ILE A 373 -14.16 -11.96 22.69
C ILE A 373 -15.00 -11.27 21.64
N ALA A 374 -16.21 -11.80 21.40
CA ALA A 374 -17.17 -11.15 20.54
C ALA A 374 -17.58 -9.78 21.14
N GLN A 375 -17.51 -8.75 20.34
CA GLN A 375 -18.12 -7.46 20.65
C GLN A 375 -19.55 -7.43 20.08
N PRO A 376 -20.46 -6.62 20.66
CA PRO A 376 -21.79 -6.46 20.06
C PRO A 376 -21.69 -6.05 18.59
N ASP A 377 -22.55 -6.63 17.74
CA ASP A 377 -22.63 -6.23 16.35
C ASP A 377 -22.96 -4.75 16.24
N MET A 378 -22.23 -4.05 15.43
CA MET A 378 -22.40 -2.62 15.19
C MET A 378 -23.17 -2.38 13.90
N GLU A 379 -24.05 -1.39 13.90
CA GLU A 379 -24.69 -0.95 12.68
C GLU A 379 -23.65 -0.23 11.79
N VAL A 380 -23.26 -0.88 10.71
CA VAL A 380 -22.36 -0.27 9.72
C VAL A 380 -23.18 0.72 8.91
N LYS A 381 -22.87 1.99 9.02
CA LYS A 381 -23.32 2.99 8.04
C LYS A 381 -22.57 2.69 6.74
N ALA A 382 -23.23 2.06 5.79
CA ALA A 382 -22.78 2.07 4.41
C ALA A 382 -22.74 3.54 3.97
N ASN A 383 -21.55 4.10 3.83
CA ASN A 383 -21.36 5.48 3.35
C ASN A 383 -21.56 5.54 1.83
N HIS A 384 -22.80 5.23 1.38
CA HIS A 384 -23.14 5.29 -0.05
C HIS A 384 -23.67 6.66 -0.50
N ASP A 385 -23.73 7.66 0.39
CA ASP A 385 -24.33 8.96 0.10
C ASP A 385 -23.32 10.05 -0.36
N HIS A 386 -22.07 9.70 -0.61
CA HIS A 386 -21.16 10.69 -1.19
C HIS A 386 -21.32 10.75 -2.70
N PRO A 387 -21.62 11.92 -3.27
CA PRO A 387 -21.69 12.07 -4.71
C PRO A 387 -20.32 11.67 -5.31
N LEU A 388 -20.35 10.67 -6.20
CA LEU A 388 -19.19 10.19 -6.96
C LEU A 388 -18.68 11.33 -7.86
N LYS A 389 -17.84 12.20 -7.32
CA LYS A 389 -17.15 13.25 -8.07
C LYS A 389 -15.65 13.10 -7.88
N ASN A 390 -14.93 13.21 -8.98
CA ASN A 390 -13.50 13.36 -8.91
C ASN A 390 -13.16 14.58 -8.04
N LYS A 391 -12.48 14.36 -6.93
CA LYS A 391 -12.09 15.41 -6.01
C LYS A 391 -10.70 15.90 -6.40
N LEU A 392 -10.62 17.14 -6.91
CA LEU A 392 -9.36 17.84 -7.04
C LEU A 392 -8.99 18.40 -5.66
N THR A 393 -7.94 17.87 -5.05
CA THR A 393 -7.39 18.42 -3.83
C THR A 393 -6.24 19.35 -4.21
N VAL A 394 -6.46 20.64 -4.06
CA VAL A 394 -5.44 21.68 -4.27
C VAL A 394 -4.94 22.10 -2.90
N SER A 395 -3.61 22.10 -2.71
CA SER A 395 -3.01 22.67 -1.51
C SER A 395 -3.23 24.19 -1.47
N SER A 396 -3.08 24.80 -0.29
CA SER A 396 -3.10 26.24 -0.12
C SER A 396 -2.13 26.92 -1.09
N THR A 397 -2.48 28.13 -1.53
CA THR A 397 -1.60 28.97 -2.35
C THR A 397 -0.30 29.22 -1.60
N VAL A 398 0.79 28.70 -2.16
CA VAL A 398 2.16 28.98 -1.71
C VAL A 398 2.85 29.88 -2.72
N SER A 399 3.83 30.66 -2.28
CA SER A 399 4.68 31.42 -3.17
C SER A 399 5.59 30.45 -3.95
N GLU A 400 5.54 30.54 -5.28
CA GLU A 400 6.36 29.71 -6.17
C GLU A 400 7.40 30.56 -6.87
N GLU A 401 8.65 30.10 -6.89
CA GLU A 401 9.74 30.75 -7.57
C GLU A 401 10.52 29.74 -8.42
N MET A 402 10.61 29.99 -9.73
CA MET A 402 11.53 29.23 -10.59
C MET A 402 12.95 29.75 -10.38
N VAL A 403 13.90 28.83 -10.16
CA VAL A 403 15.29 29.17 -9.86
C VAL A 403 16.29 28.53 -10.82
N GLY A 404 15.84 27.63 -11.69
CA GLY A 404 16.73 26.97 -12.65
C GLY A 404 16.10 25.76 -13.33
N VAL A 405 16.97 24.94 -13.91
CA VAL A 405 16.62 23.76 -14.68
C VAL A 405 17.70 22.69 -14.57
N ASP A 406 17.27 21.45 -14.45
CA ASP A 406 18.06 20.26 -14.73
C ASP A 406 17.69 19.75 -16.14
N VAL A 407 18.67 19.70 -17.04
CA VAL A 407 18.53 19.14 -18.38
C VAL A 407 19.31 17.83 -18.44
N PHE A 408 18.62 16.75 -18.76
CA PHE A 408 19.21 15.43 -18.90
C PHE A 408 19.53 15.17 -20.36
N VAL A 409 20.78 14.82 -20.65
CA VAL A 409 21.28 14.66 -22.03
C VAL A 409 22.01 13.34 -22.21
N GLU A 410 21.88 12.74 -23.40
CA GLU A 410 22.71 11.64 -23.84
C GLU A 410 23.98 12.17 -24.50
N SER A 411 25.16 11.74 -24.02
CA SER A 411 26.46 12.12 -24.56
C SER A 411 27.54 11.10 -24.20
N ASN A 412 28.49 10.88 -25.11
CA ASN A 412 29.70 10.07 -24.89
C ASN A 412 30.93 10.91 -24.57
N GLN A 413 30.76 12.22 -24.39
CA GLN A 413 31.86 13.13 -24.09
C GLN A 413 32.31 13.03 -22.63
N GLN A 414 33.58 13.40 -22.39
CA GLN A 414 34.09 13.50 -21.03
C GLN A 414 33.49 14.72 -20.30
N PRO A 415 33.35 14.72 -18.98
CA PRO A 415 32.69 15.80 -18.22
C PRO A 415 33.22 17.23 -18.52
N ASN A 416 34.51 17.39 -18.71
CA ASN A 416 35.10 18.70 -19.00
C ASN A 416 34.76 19.18 -20.41
N GLU A 417 34.69 18.30 -21.39
CA GLU A 417 34.31 18.62 -22.76
C GLU A 417 32.83 19.02 -22.82
N LEU A 418 31.98 18.23 -22.15
CA LEU A 418 30.57 18.51 -22.02
C LEU A 418 30.33 19.85 -21.29
N ALA A 419 31.08 20.13 -20.22
CA ALA A 419 31.03 21.41 -19.50
C ALA A 419 31.43 22.59 -20.36
N ALA A 420 32.45 22.44 -21.19
CA ALA A 420 32.91 23.52 -22.09
C ALA A 420 31.80 23.88 -23.12
N LEU A 421 31.04 22.93 -23.63
CA LEU A 421 29.91 23.19 -24.52
C LEU A 421 28.72 23.79 -23.72
N ALA A 422 28.37 23.25 -22.58
CA ALA A 422 27.27 23.75 -21.75
C ALA A 422 27.55 25.17 -21.24
N GLN A 423 28.80 25.52 -20.90
CA GLN A 423 29.19 26.90 -20.51
C GLN A 423 28.91 27.94 -21.58
N ARG A 424 28.98 27.59 -22.88
CA ARG A 424 28.66 28.51 -23.98
C ARG A 424 27.18 28.86 -24.04
N LYS A 425 26.31 28.07 -23.40
CA LYS A 425 24.87 28.31 -23.35
C LYS A 425 24.44 29.13 -22.12
N GLN A 426 25.40 29.58 -21.28
CA GLN A 426 25.14 30.55 -20.21
C GLN A 426 24.65 31.89 -20.80
N THR A 427 23.76 32.52 -20.05
CA THR A 427 23.20 33.82 -20.42
C THR A 427 23.46 34.86 -19.33
N ASP A 428 22.97 36.09 -19.51
CA ASP A 428 23.01 37.09 -18.45
C ASP A 428 22.20 36.70 -17.22
N THR A 429 21.20 35.84 -17.40
CA THR A 429 20.29 35.39 -16.34
C THR A 429 20.61 34.01 -15.78
N PHE A 430 21.26 33.11 -16.53
CA PHE A 430 21.56 31.74 -16.15
C PHE A 430 23.07 31.44 -16.14
N GLN A 431 23.45 30.60 -15.18
CA GLN A 431 24.79 30.03 -15.09
C GLN A 431 24.76 28.51 -14.96
N LEU A 432 25.75 27.85 -15.55
CA LEU A 432 26.00 26.43 -15.32
C LEU A 432 26.55 26.24 -13.91
N VAL A 433 25.87 25.43 -13.09
CA VAL A 433 26.24 25.21 -11.69
C VAL A 433 26.96 23.88 -11.51
N MET A 434 26.47 22.84 -12.15
CA MET A 434 27.04 21.51 -12.00
C MET A 434 26.63 20.56 -13.12
N ILE A 435 27.43 19.52 -13.30
CA ILE A 435 27.08 18.34 -14.10
C ILE A 435 27.22 17.13 -13.22
N SER A 436 26.23 16.22 -13.28
CA SER A 436 26.31 14.92 -12.60
C SER A 436 26.05 13.76 -13.56
N ASN A 437 26.61 12.60 -13.20
CA ASN A 437 26.43 11.33 -13.90
C ASN A 437 26.10 10.27 -12.87
N ARG A 438 25.04 9.49 -13.06
CA ARG A 438 24.55 8.51 -12.08
C ARG A 438 24.32 9.12 -10.68
N GLY A 439 23.87 10.38 -10.62
CA GLY A 439 23.67 11.11 -9.36
C GLY A 439 24.95 11.64 -8.69
N THR A 440 26.13 11.29 -9.21
CA THR A 440 27.42 11.78 -8.69
C THR A 440 27.85 13.03 -9.46
N GLN A 441 28.26 14.09 -8.76
CA GLN A 441 28.80 15.29 -9.39
C GLN A 441 30.13 14.95 -10.07
N VAL A 442 30.25 15.32 -11.34
CA VAL A 442 31.46 15.10 -12.18
C VAL A 442 32.08 16.38 -12.67
N TRP A 443 31.37 17.51 -12.52
CA TRP A 443 31.89 18.87 -12.79
C TRP A 443 31.16 19.89 -11.87
N PRO A 444 31.80 20.94 -11.36
CA PRO A 444 33.20 21.39 -11.58
C PRO A 444 34.23 20.53 -10.84
N THR A 445 33.83 19.81 -9.83
CA THR A 445 34.71 18.92 -9.07
C THR A 445 34.20 17.48 -9.19
N GLY A 446 35.01 16.64 -9.76
CA GLY A 446 34.69 15.19 -9.91
C GLY A 446 35.91 14.32 -9.64
N SER A 447 35.66 13.04 -9.31
CA SER A 447 36.73 12.06 -9.16
C SER A 447 37.00 11.35 -10.50
N ILE A 448 38.26 11.14 -10.80
CA ILE A 448 38.71 10.36 -11.96
C ILE A 448 38.31 8.89 -11.86
N PHE A 449 37.92 8.44 -10.66
CA PHE A 449 37.46 7.07 -10.40
C PHE A 449 35.95 6.91 -10.61
N THR A 450 35.23 7.98 -10.95
CA THR A 450 33.80 7.88 -11.25
C THR A 450 33.60 7.17 -12.57
N GLU A 451 32.93 6.01 -12.52
CA GLU A 451 32.49 5.31 -13.72
C GLU A 451 31.32 6.05 -14.34
N LEU A 452 31.42 6.34 -15.63
CA LEU A 452 30.46 7.15 -16.37
C LEU A 452 29.58 6.28 -17.26
N VAL A 453 28.33 6.70 -17.42
CA VAL A 453 27.40 6.22 -18.44
C VAL A 453 27.09 7.35 -19.43
N ASN A 454 26.43 7.03 -20.51
CA ASN A 454 26.09 8.00 -21.57
C ASN A 454 24.92 8.95 -21.24
N GLU A 455 24.61 9.17 -19.97
CA GLU A 455 23.57 10.08 -19.51
C GLU A 455 24.12 11.05 -18.47
N TYR A 456 23.90 12.34 -18.69
CA TYR A 456 24.34 13.41 -17.81
C TYR A 456 23.20 14.32 -17.43
N ARG A 457 23.17 14.78 -16.17
CA ARG A 457 22.31 15.86 -15.72
C ARG A 457 23.12 17.15 -15.70
N ILE A 458 22.71 18.14 -16.46
CA ILE A 458 23.32 19.49 -16.57
C ILE A 458 22.39 20.45 -15.82
N ARG A 459 22.90 21.11 -14.78
CA ARG A 459 22.14 22.07 -13.98
C ARG A 459 22.51 23.49 -14.32
N PHE A 460 21.50 24.28 -14.71
CA PHE A 460 21.59 25.73 -14.78
C PHE A 460 20.74 26.36 -13.70
N GLU A 461 21.28 27.34 -12.98
CA GLU A 461 20.54 28.14 -12.01
C GLU A 461 20.58 29.61 -12.40
N LYS A 462 19.57 30.36 -11.95
CA LYS A 462 19.53 31.79 -12.17
C LYS A 462 20.65 32.49 -11.40
N LYS A 463 21.19 33.57 -11.96
CA LYS A 463 22.11 34.43 -11.24
C LYS A 463 21.34 35.25 -10.20
N ASP A 464 22.04 35.65 -9.13
CA ASP A 464 21.46 36.47 -8.06
C ASP A 464 20.82 37.74 -8.59
N GLY A 465 19.68 38.11 -8.04
CA GLY A 465 18.93 39.31 -8.39
C GLY A 465 18.16 39.22 -9.71
N THR A 466 18.20 38.09 -10.43
CA THR A 466 17.45 37.91 -11.69
C THR A 466 16.13 37.19 -11.48
N THR A 467 15.16 37.50 -12.34
CA THR A 467 13.88 36.76 -12.45
C THR A 467 13.92 36.01 -13.77
N ILE A 468 13.46 34.76 -13.76
CA ILE A 468 13.43 33.88 -14.92
C ILE A 468 12.02 33.43 -15.24
N THR A 469 11.78 33.17 -16.52
CA THR A 469 10.51 32.67 -17.03
C THR A 469 10.63 31.21 -17.50
N GLN A 470 9.52 30.49 -17.53
CA GLN A 470 9.48 29.15 -18.09
C GLN A 470 9.99 29.12 -19.55
N LYS A 471 9.72 30.16 -20.33
CA LYS A 471 10.17 30.27 -21.71
C LYS A 471 11.70 30.32 -21.81
N GLU A 472 12.37 31.09 -20.95
CA GLU A 472 13.84 31.15 -20.91
C GLU A 472 14.45 29.78 -20.52
N ILE A 473 13.86 29.08 -19.58
CA ILE A 473 14.28 27.71 -19.23
C ILE A 473 14.17 26.75 -20.43
N LEU A 474 13.06 26.79 -21.17
CA LEU A 474 12.87 25.98 -22.37
C LEU A 474 13.85 26.36 -23.50
N HIS A 475 14.26 27.64 -23.61
CA HIS A 475 15.31 28.08 -24.55
C HIS A 475 16.67 27.45 -24.21
N ILE A 476 17.06 27.38 -22.93
CA ILE A 476 18.32 26.71 -22.54
C ILE A 476 18.27 25.21 -22.95
N ALA A 477 17.17 24.55 -22.75
CA ALA A 477 17.01 23.14 -23.16
C ALA A 477 17.08 23.00 -24.71
N ALA A 478 16.49 23.95 -25.42
CA ALA A 478 16.57 24.00 -26.90
C ALA A 478 18.00 24.26 -27.38
N ASP A 479 18.68 25.22 -26.79
CA ASP A 479 20.08 25.56 -27.12
C ASP A 479 21.04 24.40 -26.85
N LEU A 480 20.81 23.66 -25.72
CA LEU A 480 21.56 22.43 -25.43
C LEU A 480 21.28 21.30 -26.44
N SER A 481 20.11 21.31 -27.06
CA SER A 481 19.74 20.28 -28.08
C SER A 481 20.54 20.46 -29.40
N GLU A 482 21.21 21.55 -29.60
CA GLU A 482 22.12 21.77 -30.73
C GLU A 482 23.40 20.93 -30.58
N ASP A 483 23.88 20.74 -29.35
CA ASP A 483 25.14 20.04 -29.06
C ASP A 483 24.89 18.60 -28.50
N PHE A 484 23.75 18.37 -27.89
CA PHE A 484 23.42 17.11 -27.18
C PHE A 484 22.03 16.59 -27.54
N LYS A 485 21.81 15.28 -27.37
CA LYS A 485 20.48 14.72 -27.39
C LYS A 485 19.82 14.93 -26.04
N VAL A 486 18.90 15.88 -25.95
CA VAL A 486 18.13 16.15 -24.73
C VAL A 486 17.12 15.01 -24.49
N CYS A 487 17.13 14.41 -23.31
CA CYS A 487 16.30 13.28 -22.90
C CYS A 487 15.15 13.66 -21.98
N SER A 488 15.38 14.63 -21.04
CA SER A 488 14.39 15.12 -20.09
C SER A 488 14.76 16.52 -19.61
N VAL A 489 13.76 17.24 -19.07
CA VAL A 489 13.91 18.59 -18.51
C VAL A 489 13.09 18.67 -17.23
N GLU A 490 13.70 19.07 -16.11
CA GLU A 490 13.04 19.25 -14.82
C GLU A 490 13.27 20.67 -14.29
N PHE A 491 12.19 21.38 -13.99
CA PHE A 491 12.28 22.74 -13.43
C PHE A 491 12.72 22.72 -11.98
N LEU A 492 13.61 23.62 -11.62
CA LEU A 492 14.05 23.84 -10.24
C LEU A 492 13.18 24.92 -9.61
N MET A 493 12.44 24.55 -8.57
CA MET A 493 11.46 25.41 -7.92
C MET A 493 11.80 25.64 -6.46
N LYS A 494 11.44 26.80 -5.93
CA LYS A 494 11.28 27.06 -4.51
C LYS A 494 9.80 27.27 -4.19
N PHE A 495 9.38 26.80 -3.02
CA PHE A 495 8.04 26.96 -2.49
C PHE A 495 8.13 27.64 -1.12
N ASP A 496 7.56 28.84 -0.98
CA ASP A 496 7.71 29.70 0.22
C ASP A 496 9.19 29.88 0.63
N GLY A 497 10.08 30.08 -0.38
CA GLY A 497 11.51 30.22 -0.19
C GLY A 497 12.28 28.91 0.08
N LYS A 498 11.58 27.77 0.30
CA LYS A 498 12.20 26.46 0.51
C LYS A 498 12.54 25.79 -0.82
N ILE A 499 13.73 25.20 -0.90
CA ILE A 499 14.21 24.49 -2.09
C ILE A 499 13.38 23.22 -2.30
N GLY A 500 12.81 23.08 -3.51
CA GLY A 500 11.98 21.94 -3.95
C GLY A 500 12.75 20.90 -4.79
N TYR A 501 14.08 20.90 -4.74
CA TYR A 501 14.92 19.97 -5.50
C TYR A 501 16.15 19.55 -4.69
N THR A 502 16.80 18.46 -5.11
CA THR A 502 18.01 17.98 -4.45
C THR A 502 19.21 18.83 -4.84
N LEU A 503 19.90 19.39 -3.87
CA LEU A 503 21.17 20.10 -4.07
C LEU A 503 22.27 19.16 -4.55
N ALA A 504 23.34 19.73 -5.13
CA ALA A 504 24.54 18.98 -5.45
C ALA A 504 25.25 18.50 -4.18
N GLN A 505 26.07 17.46 -4.31
CA GLN A 505 26.84 16.93 -3.20
C GLN A 505 27.83 18.00 -2.69
N GLY A 506 27.66 18.43 -1.44
CA GLY A 506 28.51 19.47 -0.83
C GLY A 506 27.92 20.89 -0.83
N GLN A 507 26.65 21.07 -1.28
CA GLN A 507 25.92 22.37 -1.18
C GLN A 507 24.94 22.36 -0.01
#